data_20005cdf39db1eb86b1f588a222d3b85
#
_entry.id   20005cdf39db1eb86b1f588a222d3b85
#
_cell.length_a   1.000
_cell.length_b   1.000
_cell.length_c   1.000
_cell.angle_alpha   90.00
_cell.angle_beta   90.00
_cell.angle_gamma   90.00
#
_symmetry.space_group_name_H-M   'P 1'
#
loop_
_entity.id
_entity.type
_entity.pdbx_description
1 polymer ?
#
loop_
_entity_poly.entity_id
_entity_poly.type
_entity_poly.pdbx_seq_one_letter_code
_entity_poly.pdbx_strand_id
1 'polypeptide(L)'
;MDWTWRILFLVAAATGTHAEVQLLESGGGLVQPGGSLRLSCAASGFTFSSYAMNWVRQAPGKGLEWVSAITMSGITAYYTDDVKGRFTISRDNSKNTLYLQMNSLRAEDTAVYYCAKEEFLPGTHYYYGMDVWGQGTTVTVSSGQPKAPS
;
A
#
# COMPACT_ATOMS: atom_id res chain seq x y z
N MET A 1 35.61 13.22 25.57
CA MET A 1 35.13 14.37 24.88
C MET A 1 34.92 14.11 23.39
N ASP A 2 35.91 13.63 22.71
CA ASP A 2 35.83 13.44 21.28
C ASP A 2 35.10 12.18 20.89
N TRP A 3 34.89 11.29 21.80
CA TRP A 3 34.25 10.02 21.52
C TRP A 3 32.73 10.12 21.32
N THR A 4 32.13 11.21 21.75
CA THR A 4 30.71 11.45 21.49
C THR A 4 30.44 11.61 20.01
N TRP A 5 31.22 12.40 19.32
CA TRP A 5 31.04 12.59 17.89
C TRP A 5 31.52 11.36 17.10
N ARG A 6 32.43 10.57 17.67
CA ARG A 6 32.81 9.30 17.08
C ARG A 6 31.65 8.31 17.04
N ILE A 7 30.86 8.30 18.10
CA ILE A 7 29.65 7.45 18.14
C ILE A 7 28.67 7.90 17.08
N LEU A 8 28.44 9.19 16.94
CA LEU A 8 27.57 9.72 15.89
C LEU A 8 28.07 9.37 14.50
N PHE A 9 29.35 9.43 14.29
CA PHE A 9 29.94 9.07 13.01
C PHE A 9 29.75 7.59 12.68
N LEU A 10 29.88 6.73 13.67
CA LEU A 10 29.67 5.28 13.49
C LEU A 10 28.21 4.98 13.17
N VAL A 11 27.26 5.68 13.79
CA VAL A 11 25.84 5.51 13.48
C VAL A 11 25.55 5.91 12.04
N ALA A 12 26.10 7.03 11.60
CA ALA A 12 25.92 7.47 10.23
C ALA A 12 26.50 6.46 9.22
N ALA A 13 27.66 5.90 9.51
CA ALA A 13 28.26 4.90 8.66
C ALA A 13 27.44 3.61 8.61
N ALA A 14 26.87 3.21 9.76
CA ALA A 14 26.05 2.01 9.83
C ALA A 14 24.76 2.16 9.02
N THR A 15 24.13 3.34 9.04
CA THR A 15 22.90 3.57 8.28
C THR A 15 23.13 3.64 6.78
N GLY A 16 24.36 3.91 6.33
CA GLY A 16 24.68 3.97 4.91
C GLY A 16 24.91 2.63 4.25
N THR A 17 24.98 1.52 5.00
CA THR A 17 25.38 0.22 4.46
C THR A 17 24.24 -0.69 4.06
N HIS A 18 22.99 -0.39 4.50
CA HIS A 18 21.84 -1.22 4.22
C HIS A 18 20.69 -0.40 3.65
N ALA A 19 20.18 -0.85 2.50
CA ALA A 19 18.95 -0.29 1.96
C ALA A 19 17.80 -0.74 2.85
N GLU A 20 17.05 0.21 3.35
CA GLU A 20 15.86 -0.07 4.14
C GLU A 20 14.71 -0.48 3.23
N VAL A 21 13.97 -1.54 3.59
CA VAL A 21 12.78 -1.94 2.86
C VAL A 21 11.69 -0.93 3.12
N GLN A 22 11.16 -0.34 2.06
CA GLN A 22 10.13 0.69 2.15
C GLN A 22 9.06 0.51 1.13
N LEU A 23 7.83 0.86 1.52
CA LEU A 23 6.67 0.98 0.65
C LEU A 23 6.08 2.38 0.86
N LEU A 24 5.82 3.09 -0.23
CA LEU A 24 5.29 4.45 -0.16
C LEU A 24 4.08 4.58 -1.06
N GLU A 25 2.91 4.76 -0.46
CA GLU A 25 1.65 4.95 -1.18
C GLU A 25 1.46 6.42 -1.56
N SER A 26 0.76 6.63 -2.67
CA SER A 26 0.33 7.94 -3.13
C SER A 26 -0.93 7.83 -3.97
N GLY A 27 -1.54 8.96 -4.28
CA GLY A 27 -2.71 9.03 -5.15
C GLY A 27 -4.05 9.15 -4.43
N GLY A 28 -4.04 9.12 -3.11
CA GLY A 28 -5.26 9.35 -2.34
C GLY A 28 -5.76 10.78 -2.45
N GLY A 29 -6.97 11.00 -2.03
CA GLY A 29 -7.58 12.32 -2.05
C GLY A 29 -9.08 12.25 -1.84
N LEU A 30 -9.71 13.40 -2.05
CA LEU A 30 -11.17 13.56 -1.98
C LEU A 30 -11.76 13.35 -3.36
N VAL A 31 -12.77 12.50 -3.44
CA VAL A 31 -13.44 12.18 -4.71
C VAL A 31 -14.94 12.07 -4.45
N GLN A 32 -15.74 12.41 -5.46
CA GLN A 32 -17.18 12.28 -5.38
C GLN A 32 -17.61 10.83 -5.59
N PRO A 33 -18.77 10.42 -4.99
CA PRO A 33 -19.33 9.09 -5.27
C PRO A 33 -19.49 8.87 -6.77
N GLY A 34 -19.13 7.67 -7.22
CA GLY A 34 -19.11 7.33 -8.64
C GLY A 34 -17.82 7.70 -9.35
N GLY A 35 -16.95 8.45 -8.70
CA GLY A 35 -15.68 8.85 -9.27
C GLY A 35 -14.62 7.75 -9.25
N SER A 36 -13.42 8.11 -9.69
CA SER A 36 -12.30 7.18 -9.81
C SER A 36 -11.03 7.79 -9.21
N LEU A 37 -10.18 6.93 -8.68
CA LEU A 37 -8.83 7.27 -8.23
C LEU A 37 -7.90 6.13 -8.60
N ARG A 38 -6.63 6.45 -8.79
CA ARG A 38 -5.58 5.44 -8.95
C ARG A 38 -4.54 5.63 -7.87
N LEU A 39 -4.37 4.60 -7.04
CA LEU A 39 -3.34 4.58 -6.02
C LEU A 39 -2.08 3.94 -6.58
N SER A 40 -0.93 4.42 -6.13
CA SER A 40 0.37 3.87 -6.45
C SER A 40 1.10 3.53 -5.16
N CYS A 41 1.95 2.52 -5.23
CA CYS A 41 2.81 2.12 -4.12
C CYS A 41 4.21 1.89 -4.69
N ALA A 42 5.14 2.76 -4.32
CA ALA A 42 6.53 2.65 -4.74
C ALA A 42 7.29 1.79 -3.76
N ALA A 43 7.94 0.73 -4.25
CA ALA A 43 8.70 -0.21 -3.44
C ALA A 43 10.20 0.03 -3.59
N SER A 44 10.94 -0.11 -2.50
CA SER A 44 12.39 0.00 -2.52
C SER A 44 13.02 -0.88 -1.43
N GLY A 45 14.28 -1.25 -1.63
CA GLY A 45 15.05 -2.00 -0.65
C GLY A 45 14.90 -3.51 -0.74
N PHE A 46 14.16 -4.04 -1.71
CA PHE A 46 14.00 -5.48 -1.92
C PHE A 46 13.72 -5.77 -3.41
N THR A 47 13.82 -7.03 -3.79
CA THR A 47 13.51 -7.45 -5.16
C THR A 47 12.00 -7.55 -5.31
N PHE A 48 11.40 -6.49 -5.84
CA PHE A 48 9.94 -6.35 -5.93
C PHE A 48 9.27 -7.51 -6.65
N SER A 49 9.85 -7.96 -7.74
CA SER A 49 9.29 -9.05 -8.56
C SER A 49 9.30 -10.42 -7.86
N SER A 50 9.94 -10.54 -6.71
CA SER A 50 10.00 -11.80 -5.96
C SER A 50 8.87 -11.97 -4.94
N TYR A 51 7.98 -10.99 -4.81
CA TYR A 51 6.95 -11.02 -3.77
C TYR A 51 5.58 -10.70 -4.32
N ALA A 52 4.58 -11.44 -3.86
CA ALA A 52 3.19 -11.05 -4.02
C ALA A 52 2.92 -9.81 -3.18
N MET A 53 1.99 -8.98 -3.62
CA MET A 53 1.68 -7.71 -2.99
C MET A 53 0.19 -7.61 -2.71
N ASN A 54 -0.16 -6.82 -1.70
CA ASN A 54 -1.53 -6.65 -1.25
C ASN A 54 -1.89 -5.19 -1.09
N TRP A 55 -3.18 -4.89 -1.22
CA TRP A 55 -3.79 -3.67 -0.72
C TRP A 55 -4.72 -4.03 0.43
N VAL A 56 -4.61 -3.27 1.51
CA VAL A 56 -5.44 -3.42 2.72
C VAL A 56 -5.94 -2.03 3.09
N ARG A 57 -7.16 -1.93 3.57
CA ARG A 57 -7.72 -0.62 3.96
C ARG A 57 -8.23 -0.65 5.39
N GLN A 58 -8.34 0.54 5.97
CA GLN A 58 -8.93 0.73 7.29
C GLN A 58 -9.86 1.92 7.24
N ALA A 59 -11.15 1.64 7.35
CA ALA A 59 -12.16 2.68 7.44
C ALA A 59 -12.13 3.33 8.83
N PRO A 60 -12.62 4.58 8.95
CA PRO A 60 -12.61 5.27 10.25
C PRO A 60 -13.32 4.45 11.33
N GLY A 61 -12.64 4.23 12.44
CA GLY A 61 -13.19 3.51 13.59
C GLY A 61 -13.37 2.01 13.38
N LYS A 62 -12.83 1.44 12.30
CA LYS A 62 -12.97 0.01 11.99
C LYS A 62 -11.61 -0.66 11.92
N GLY A 63 -11.60 -1.99 11.84
CA GLY A 63 -10.39 -2.77 11.72
C GLY A 63 -9.85 -2.79 10.29
N LEU A 64 -8.72 -3.43 10.13
CA LEU A 64 -8.12 -3.64 8.82
C LEU A 64 -8.99 -4.59 7.99
N GLU A 65 -9.15 -4.26 6.72
CA GLU A 65 -9.88 -5.07 5.75
C GLU A 65 -9.01 -5.32 4.54
N TRP A 66 -8.74 -6.57 4.21
CA TRP A 66 -8.03 -6.93 3.00
C TRP A 66 -8.85 -6.57 1.77
N VAL A 67 -8.21 -5.98 0.78
CA VAL A 67 -8.88 -5.50 -0.44
C VAL A 67 -8.53 -6.35 -1.64
N SER A 68 -7.23 -6.53 -1.91
CA SER A 68 -6.77 -7.15 -3.15
C SER A 68 -5.35 -7.66 -3.01
N ALA A 69 -5.02 -8.69 -3.79
CA ALA A 69 -3.67 -9.25 -3.87
C ALA A 69 -3.34 -9.55 -5.32
N ILE A 70 -2.04 -9.52 -5.63
CA ILE A 70 -1.53 -9.82 -6.95
C ILE A 70 -0.29 -10.71 -6.83
N THR A 71 -0.18 -11.70 -7.71
CA THR A 71 0.95 -12.60 -7.76
C THR A 71 2.22 -11.88 -8.22
N MET A 72 3.37 -12.51 -8.04
CA MET A 72 4.69 -11.96 -8.39
C MET A 72 4.77 -11.47 -9.82
N SER A 73 4.26 -12.27 -10.77
CA SER A 73 4.28 -11.95 -12.20
C SER A 73 3.21 -10.95 -12.60
N GLY A 74 2.19 -10.74 -11.77
CA GLY A 74 1.06 -9.89 -12.10
C GLY A 74 -0.03 -10.58 -12.93
N ILE A 75 0.09 -11.88 -13.16
CA ILE A 75 -0.85 -12.62 -14.01
C ILE A 75 -2.18 -12.89 -13.30
N THR A 76 -2.12 -13.14 -11.99
CA THR A 76 -3.31 -13.49 -11.21
C THR A 76 -3.55 -12.47 -10.12
N ALA A 77 -4.80 -12.05 -9.99
CA ALA A 77 -5.23 -11.10 -8.98
C ALA A 77 -6.44 -11.63 -8.21
N TYR A 78 -6.56 -11.22 -6.97
CA TYR A 78 -7.65 -11.62 -6.07
C TYR A 78 -8.25 -10.37 -5.43
N TYR A 79 -9.54 -10.40 -5.18
CA TYR A 79 -10.28 -9.26 -4.65
C TYR A 79 -11.27 -9.70 -3.57
N THR A 80 -11.50 -8.85 -2.58
CA THR A 80 -12.66 -9.01 -1.72
C THR A 80 -13.94 -8.76 -2.51
N ASP A 81 -15.02 -9.40 -2.12
CA ASP A 81 -16.27 -9.34 -2.91
C ASP A 81 -16.78 -7.91 -3.09
N ASP A 82 -16.62 -7.07 -2.09
CA ASP A 82 -17.13 -5.70 -2.11
C ASP A 82 -16.52 -4.83 -3.21
N VAL A 83 -15.37 -5.19 -3.73
CA VAL A 83 -14.67 -4.35 -4.73
C VAL A 83 -14.57 -5.02 -6.10
N LYS A 84 -15.03 -6.26 -6.25
CA LYS A 84 -15.01 -6.96 -7.54
C LYS A 84 -15.76 -6.17 -8.60
N GLY A 85 -15.13 -6.05 -9.77
CA GLY A 85 -15.72 -5.30 -10.90
C GLY A 85 -15.53 -3.79 -10.81
N ARG A 86 -15.08 -3.28 -9.68
CA ARG A 86 -14.82 -1.84 -9.51
C ARG A 86 -13.36 -1.50 -9.37
N PHE A 87 -12.60 -2.34 -8.67
CA PHE A 87 -11.18 -2.13 -8.42
C PHE A 87 -10.35 -3.09 -9.26
N THR A 88 -9.19 -2.62 -9.70
CA THR A 88 -8.22 -3.43 -10.45
C THR A 88 -6.83 -3.22 -9.87
N ILE A 89 -6.22 -4.29 -9.40
CA ILE A 89 -4.84 -4.29 -8.95
C ILE A 89 -3.93 -4.61 -10.14
N SER A 90 -2.80 -3.94 -10.22
CA SER A 90 -1.79 -4.21 -11.22
C SER A 90 -0.41 -3.88 -10.67
N ARG A 91 0.63 -4.28 -11.38
CA ARG A 91 1.99 -3.98 -11.00
C ARG A 91 2.87 -3.79 -12.21
N ASP A 92 3.91 -2.98 -12.05
CA ASP A 92 4.98 -2.81 -13.03
C ASP A 92 6.29 -3.17 -12.34
N ASN A 93 6.77 -4.39 -12.60
CA ASN A 93 7.97 -4.89 -11.95
C ASN A 93 9.23 -4.13 -12.40
N SER A 94 9.22 -3.53 -13.58
CA SER A 94 10.34 -2.73 -14.07
C SER A 94 10.46 -1.38 -13.34
N LYS A 95 9.34 -0.91 -12.79
CA LYS A 95 9.28 0.35 -12.04
C LYS A 95 9.15 0.14 -10.53
N ASN A 96 9.13 -1.10 -10.08
CA ASN A 96 8.93 -1.44 -8.67
C ASN A 96 7.68 -0.77 -8.08
N THR A 97 6.59 -0.78 -8.83
CA THR A 97 5.37 -0.06 -8.46
C THR A 97 4.16 -0.97 -8.51
N LEU A 98 3.34 -0.87 -7.48
CA LEU A 98 2.04 -1.51 -7.36
C LEU A 98 0.96 -0.45 -7.55
N TYR A 99 -0.14 -0.82 -8.21
CA TYR A 99 -1.25 0.09 -8.48
C TYR A 99 -2.57 -0.48 -8.01
N LEU A 100 -3.50 0.41 -7.68
CA LEU A 100 -4.89 0.07 -7.45
C LEU A 100 -5.74 1.11 -8.19
N GLN A 101 -6.38 0.68 -9.28
CA GLN A 101 -7.35 1.51 -9.98
C GLN A 101 -8.70 1.30 -9.32
N MET A 102 -9.28 2.38 -8.82
CA MET A 102 -10.56 2.35 -8.11
C MET A 102 -11.58 3.11 -8.92
N ASN A 103 -12.61 2.42 -9.40
CA ASN A 103 -13.70 3.01 -10.17
C ASN A 103 -15.00 2.87 -9.40
N SER A 104 -16.00 3.67 -9.78
CA SER A 104 -17.35 3.62 -9.18
C SER A 104 -17.28 3.69 -7.66
N LEU A 105 -16.51 4.62 -7.16
CA LEU A 105 -16.26 4.75 -5.72
C LEU A 105 -17.54 5.07 -4.94
N ARG A 106 -17.64 4.49 -3.76
CA ARG A 106 -18.76 4.63 -2.84
C ARG A 106 -18.28 5.25 -1.53
N ALA A 107 -19.23 5.82 -0.77
CA ALA A 107 -18.91 6.37 0.55
C ALA A 107 -18.22 5.31 1.44
N GLU A 108 -18.61 4.04 1.33
CA GLU A 108 -18.06 2.93 2.10
C GLU A 108 -16.60 2.62 1.75
N ASP A 109 -16.11 3.13 0.64
CA ASP A 109 -14.69 2.96 0.25
C ASP A 109 -13.77 3.97 0.95
N THR A 110 -14.33 4.91 1.70
CA THR A 110 -13.54 5.87 2.49
C THR A 110 -12.71 5.13 3.52
N ALA A 111 -11.40 5.28 3.42
CA ALA A 111 -10.45 4.57 4.28
C ALA A 111 -9.04 5.08 4.05
N VAL A 112 -8.14 4.69 4.94
CA VAL A 112 -6.70 4.72 4.66
C VAL A 112 -6.36 3.42 3.96
N TYR A 113 -5.67 3.52 2.82
CA TYR A 113 -5.25 2.38 2.00
C TYR A 113 -3.77 2.15 2.17
N TYR A 114 -3.41 0.93 2.52
CA TYR A 114 -2.02 0.51 2.71
C TYR A 114 -1.65 -0.52 1.66
N CYS A 115 -0.44 -0.42 1.10
CA CYS A 115 0.15 -1.54 0.40
C CYS A 115 0.98 -2.36 1.40
N ALA A 116 1.03 -3.66 1.19
CA ALA A 116 1.73 -4.59 2.07
C ALA A 116 2.38 -5.70 1.26
N LYS A 117 3.62 -6.01 1.62
CA LYS A 117 4.39 -7.08 0.99
C LYS A 117 4.10 -8.41 1.70
N GLU A 118 3.80 -9.44 0.91
CA GLU A 118 3.70 -10.78 1.45
C GLU A 118 5.07 -11.35 1.78
N GLU A 119 5.08 -12.21 2.78
CA GLU A 119 6.27 -12.97 3.11
C GLU A 119 5.96 -14.45 3.09
N PHE A 120 6.83 -15.21 2.42
CA PHE A 120 6.82 -16.66 2.45
C PHE A 120 8.07 -17.16 3.15
N LEU A 121 7.93 -18.24 3.89
CA LEU A 121 9.09 -18.88 4.49
C LEU A 121 10.03 -19.38 3.37
N PRO A 122 11.31 -19.03 3.38
CA PRO A 122 12.23 -19.41 2.31
C PRO A 122 12.23 -20.94 2.08
N GLY A 123 12.14 -21.33 0.81
CA GLY A 123 12.19 -22.74 0.42
C GLY A 123 10.92 -23.52 0.70
N THR A 124 9.84 -22.85 1.08
CA THR A 124 8.56 -23.50 1.37
C THR A 124 7.43 -22.81 0.60
N HIS A 125 6.23 -23.42 0.66
CA HIS A 125 5.02 -22.80 0.14
C HIS A 125 4.15 -22.22 1.25
N TYR A 126 4.67 -22.10 2.46
CA TYR A 126 3.92 -21.57 3.59
C TYR A 126 3.89 -20.05 3.55
N TYR A 127 2.67 -19.50 3.53
CA TYR A 127 2.43 -18.09 3.63
C TYR A 127 2.66 -17.62 5.08
N TYR A 128 3.46 -16.60 5.24
CA TYR A 128 3.86 -16.14 6.57
C TYR A 128 3.24 -14.80 6.96
N GLY A 129 2.32 -14.28 6.17
CA GLY A 129 1.67 -13.02 6.44
C GLY A 129 2.28 -11.87 5.64
N MET A 130 2.03 -10.67 6.07
CA MET A 130 2.53 -9.43 5.46
C MET A 130 3.53 -8.80 6.41
N ASP A 131 4.79 -8.69 5.97
CA ASP A 131 5.88 -8.29 6.85
C ASP A 131 6.24 -6.82 6.77
N VAL A 132 5.99 -6.15 5.65
CA VAL A 132 6.29 -4.74 5.46
C VAL A 132 5.04 -4.02 4.96
N TRP A 133 4.74 -2.89 5.57
CA TRP A 133 3.58 -2.07 5.28
C TRP A 133 4.01 -0.64 4.96
N GLY A 134 3.30 0.01 4.06
CA GLY A 134 3.45 1.45 3.85
C GLY A 134 2.79 2.24 4.96
N GLN A 135 2.90 3.56 4.88
CA GLN A 135 2.28 4.48 5.85
C GLN A 135 0.82 4.74 5.55
N GLY A 136 0.37 4.40 4.35
CA GLY A 136 -1.00 4.57 3.93
C GLY A 136 -1.26 5.88 3.20
N THR A 137 -2.29 5.87 2.36
CA THR A 137 -2.81 7.06 1.68
C THR A 137 -4.32 7.13 1.92
N THR A 138 -4.82 8.31 2.23
CA THR A 138 -6.22 8.49 2.60
C THR A 138 -7.09 8.72 1.37
N VAL A 139 -8.17 7.96 1.27
CA VAL A 139 -9.21 8.14 0.25
C VAL A 139 -10.49 8.51 0.96
N THR A 140 -11.06 9.65 0.57
CA THR A 140 -12.33 10.14 1.10
C THR A 140 -13.33 10.26 -0.03
N VAL A 141 -14.42 9.51 0.05
CA VAL A 141 -15.47 9.54 -0.96
C VAL A 141 -16.68 10.25 -0.35
N SER A 142 -16.93 11.45 -0.85
CA SER A 142 -17.98 12.31 -0.31
C SER A 142 -18.49 13.25 -1.40
N SER A 143 -19.73 13.69 -1.27
CA SER A 143 -20.30 14.64 -2.21
C SER A 143 -19.55 15.97 -2.22
N GLY A 144 -18.73 16.23 -1.19
CA GLY A 144 -18.00 17.48 -1.09
C GLY A 144 -18.85 18.69 -0.78
N GLN A 145 -20.15 18.49 -0.55
CA GLN A 145 -21.04 19.61 -0.23
C GLN A 145 -21.20 19.71 1.28
N PRO A 146 -20.89 20.87 1.86
CA PRO A 146 -21.20 21.08 3.26
C PRO A 146 -22.72 21.01 3.43
N LYS A 147 -23.13 20.46 4.57
CA LYS A 147 -24.54 20.41 4.91
C LYS A 147 -25.10 21.82 4.93
N ALA A 148 -26.22 22.04 4.23
CA ALA A 148 -26.81 23.35 4.19
C ALA A 148 -27.17 23.83 5.59
N PRO A 149 -26.85 25.09 5.93
CA PRO A 149 -27.29 25.63 7.22
C PRO A 149 -28.78 25.67 7.26
N SER A 150 -29.36 25.20 8.36
CA SER A 150 -30.79 25.18 8.58
C SER A 150 -31.24 26.38 9.39
#